data_17ed0a1db8a3c0d7f3f4f018e7b47e35
#
_entry.id   17ed0a1db8a3c0d7f3f4f018e7b47e35
#
_cell.length_a   1.000
_cell.length_b   1.000
_cell.length_c   1.000
_cell.angle_alpha   90.00
_cell.angle_beta   90.00
_cell.angle_gamma   90.00
#
_symmetry.space_group_name_H-M   'P 1'
#
loop_
_entity.id
_entity.type
_entity.pdbx_description
1 polymer ?
#
loop_
_entity_poly.entity_id
_entity_poly.type
_entity_poly.pdbx_seq_one_letter_code
_entity_poly.pdbx_strand_id
1 'polypeptide(L)'
;MKHFKILGHLLASAGLLFFAQTSHALVKGADVSWTSEIEANGYKYYNRSGVQKDIFAIMKEQGMTAARLRVWVNPADGWYNSYQDVVAKAKRAKAAGLDVMIDFHYSDTWADPAHQTKPSAWSGYSFNQLMDAVYNTTTFVLQAVKDGGVTPKWVQVGNETSDGMLWNDGKASANMKNYAWLTNSGYNATKAIFPSAKVVVHLANCYHNTNARWLFDGLKANGASYDVIAFSNYPTNVSGSSWQTVNSQCLSNLNDMVSRYGKEVMIAEIGVPWDNTSAKTIVADMITKLGTVSKAIGIFYWEPEARPGWKGYTLGAMDSNGKATAVWDAFK
;
A
#
# COMPACT_ATOMS: atom_id res chain seq x y z
N MET A 1 -10.08 78.79 28.46
CA MET A 1 -9.44 77.48 28.65
C MET A 1 -10.06 76.48 27.71
N LYS A 2 -9.41 76.10 26.61
CA LYS A 2 -9.95 75.20 25.59
C LYS A 2 -9.35 73.78 25.83
N HIS A 3 -10.20 72.79 26.05
CA HIS A 3 -9.83 71.38 26.19
C HIS A 3 -9.66 70.76 24.79
N PHE A 4 -8.45 70.30 24.46
CA PHE A 4 -8.20 69.43 23.31
C PHE A 4 -8.41 67.99 23.71
N LYS A 5 -9.34 67.26 23.02
CA LYS A 5 -9.49 65.82 23.10
C LYS A 5 -8.61 65.21 21.99
N ILE A 6 -7.64 64.41 22.39
CA ILE A 6 -6.85 63.61 21.46
C ILE A 6 -7.56 62.24 21.29
N LEU A 7 -7.98 61.97 20.05
CA LEU A 7 -8.59 60.70 19.68
C LEU A 7 -7.47 59.77 19.22
N GLY A 8 -7.15 58.76 20.03
CA GLY A 8 -6.17 57.73 19.65
C GLY A 8 -6.83 56.67 18.76
N HIS A 9 -6.30 56.53 17.53
CA HIS A 9 -6.70 55.41 16.64
C HIS A 9 -5.78 54.20 16.93
N LEU A 10 -6.38 53.13 17.49
CA LEU A 10 -5.77 51.81 17.54
C LEU A 10 -5.89 51.16 16.16
N LEU A 11 -4.78 51.04 15.47
CA LEU A 11 -4.65 50.16 14.30
C LEU A 11 -4.44 48.71 14.80
N ALA A 12 -5.47 47.88 14.67
CA ALA A 12 -5.34 46.42 14.86
C ALA A 12 -4.75 45.82 13.58
N SER A 13 -3.47 45.48 13.60
CA SER A 13 -2.83 44.69 12.54
C SER A 13 -3.20 43.22 12.71
N ALA A 14 -4.10 42.73 11.88
CA ALA A 14 -4.40 41.29 11.76
C ALA A 14 -3.23 40.63 11.02
N GLY A 15 -2.33 40.00 11.77
CA GLY A 15 -1.29 39.13 11.20
C GLY A 15 -1.90 37.89 10.60
N LEU A 16 -1.89 37.75 9.27
CA LEU A 16 -2.17 36.49 8.59
C LEU A 16 -1.01 35.53 8.88
N LEU A 17 -1.26 34.57 9.77
CA LEU A 17 -0.39 33.42 9.94
C LEU A 17 -0.52 32.51 8.73
N PHE A 18 0.40 32.62 7.77
CA PHE A 18 0.60 31.60 6.74
C PHE A 18 1.22 30.37 7.41
N PHE A 19 0.40 29.36 7.67
CA PHE A 19 0.92 28.03 7.94
C PHE A 19 1.56 27.51 6.66
N ALA A 20 2.88 27.53 6.58
CA ALA A 20 3.61 26.82 5.54
C ALA A 20 3.29 25.33 5.69
N GLN A 21 2.45 24.80 4.79
CA GLN A 21 2.25 23.37 4.65
C GLN A 21 3.58 22.79 4.19
N THR A 22 4.32 22.14 5.09
CA THR A 22 5.49 21.34 4.70
C THR A 22 4.98 20.21 3.82
N SER A 23 5.15 20.33 2.52
CA SER A 23 4.86 19.24 1.59
C SER A 23 5.87 18.14 1.89
N HIS A 24 5.43 17.09 2.59
CA HIS A 24 6.20 15.87 2.65
C HIS A 24 6.29 15.28 1.24
N ALA A 25 7.52 15.03 0.77
CA ALA A 25 7.70 14.35 -0.51
C ALA A 25 7.01 12.98 -0.46
N LEU A 26 6.15 12.71 -1.44
CA LEU A 26 5.46 11.42 -1.54
C LEU A 26 6.48 10.27 -1.64
N VAL A 27 6.25 9.22 -0.88
CA VAL A 27 6.93 7.95 -1.07
C VAL A 27 6.51 7.37 -2.41
N LYS A 28 7.49 7.10 -3.25
CA LYS A 28 7.30 6.40 -4.52
C LYS A 28 7.89 5.01 -4.36
N GLY A 29 7.11 3.98 -4.60
CA GLY A 29 7.55 2.60 -4.37
C GLY A 29 7.01 1.61 -5.38
N ALA A 30 7.37 0.36 -5.18
CA ALA A 30 6.80 -0.77 -5.92
C ALA A 30 6.65 -1.99 -5.00
N ASP A 31 5.62 -2.80 -5.28
CA ASP A 31 5.56 -4.18 -4.83
C ASP A 31 6.39 -5.02 -5.79
N VAL A 32 7.36 -5.75 -5.26
CA VAL A 32 8.29 -6.57 -6.04
C VAL A 32 8.38 -7.98 -5.45
N SER A 33 7.23 -8.50 -5.07
CA SER A 33 7.12 -9.77 -4.36
C SER A 33 7.47 -10.98 -5.22
N TRP A 34 7.30 -10.90 -6.54
CA TRP A 34 7.68 -11.98 -7.46
C TRP A 34 9.18 -12.06 -7.76
N THR A 35 9.98 -11.11 -7.28
CA THR A 35 11.42 -11.02 -7.61
C THR A 35 12.17 -12.35 -7.50
N SER A 36 12.06 -13.04 -6.35
CA SER A 36 12.80 -14.29 -6.11
C SER A 36 12.39 -15.39 -7.08
N GLU A 37 11.11 -15.48 -7.41
CA GLU A 37 10.59 -16.49 -8.34
C GLU A 37 10.99 -16.20 -9.79
N ILE A 38 10.92 -14.93 -10.21
CA ILE A 38 11.34 -14.48 -11.53
C ILE A 38 12.85 -14.76 -11.73
N GLU A 39 13.67 -14.43 -10.72
CA GLU A 39 15.12 -14.67 -10.75
C GLU A 39 15.46 -16.17 -10.78
N ALA A 40 14.75 -17.01 -10.00
CA ALA A 40 14.93 -18.45 -10.00
C ALA A 40 14.59 -19.10 -11.34
N ASN A 41 13.70 -18.49 -12.13
CA ASN A 41 13.40 -18.89 -13.50
C ASN A 41 14.42 -18.37 -14.53
N GLY A 42 15.54 -17.83 -14.09
CA GLY A 42 16.66 -17.39 -14.94
C GLY A 42 16.48 -16.03 -15.59
N TYR A 43 15.40 -15.30 -15.28
CA TYR A 43 15.16 -13.97 -15.83
C TYR A 43 16.09 -12.93 -15.19
N LYS A 44 16.44 -11.92 -15.99
CA LYS A 44 17.29 -10.79 -15.58
C LYS A 44 16.56 -9.48 -15.80
N TYR A 45 16.91 -8.47 -15.01
CA TYR A 45 16.36 -7.14 -15.10
C TYR A 45 17.35 -6.18 -15.73
N TYR A 46 16.87 -5.30 -16.58
CA TYR A 46 17.66 -4.26 -17.23
C TYR A 46 17.03 -2.91 -16.99
N ASN A 47 17.85 -1.93 -16.64
CA ASN A 47 17.36 -0.55 -16.44
C ASN A 47 16.94 0.10 -17.77
N ARG A 48 16.51 1.37 -17.72
CA ARG A 48 16.11 2.16 -18.90
C ARG A 48 17.20 2.27 -19.98
N SER A 49 18.48 2.20 -19.57
CA SER A 49 19.62 2.24 -20.49
C SER A 49 20.04 0.85 -21.02
N GLY A 50 19.35 -0.23 -20.60
CA GLY A 50 19.66 -1.60 -21.00
C GLY A 50 20.81 -2.24 -20.21
N VAL A 51 21.21 -1.67 -19.08
CA VAL A 51 22.23 -2.24 -18.20
C VAL A 51 21.56 -3.22 -17.23
N GLN A 52 22.09 -4.45 -17.13
CA GLN A 52 21.61 -5.45 -16.16
C GLN A 52 21.88 -4.99 -14.74
N LYS A 53 20.87 -5.01 -13.88
CA LYS A 53 20.97 -4.64 -12.48
C LYS A 53 20.00 -5.44 -11.62
N ASP A 54 20.24 -5.45 -10.31
CA ASP A 54 19.26 -5.86 -9.30
C ASP A 54 18.02 -4.97 -9.37
N ILE A 55 16.84 -5.56 -9.16
CA ILE A 55 15.57 -4.81 -9.26
C ILE A 55 15.49 -3.66 -8.25
N PHE A 56 15.96 -3.86 -7.01
CA PHE A 56 15.96 -2.81 -5.99
C PHE A 56 16.90 -1.65 -6.35
N ALA A 57 18.01 -1.94 -7.05
CA ALA A 57 18.89 -0.92 -7.60
C ALA A 57 18.22 -0.15 -8.75
N ILE A 58 17.44 -0.82 -9.62
CA ILE A 58 16.65 -0.17 -10.66
C ILE A 58 15.58 0.74 -10.03
N MET A 59 14.87 0.27 -9.00
CA MET A 59 13.90 1.08 -8.26
C MET A 59 14.55 2.37 -7.76
N LYS A 60 15.70 2.26 -7.09
CA LYS A 60 16.42 3.42 -6.57
C LYS A 60 16.86 4.39 -7.66
N GLU A 61 17.40 3.88 -8.78
CA GLU A 61 17.80 4.66 -9.94
C GLU A 61 16.63 5.43 -10.57
N GLN A 62 15.43 4.89 -10.49
CA GLN A 62 14.21 5.50 -11.00
C GLN A 62 13.51 6.44 -9.99
N GLY A 63 14.14 6.73 -8.86
CA GLY A 63 13.61 7.66 -7.86
C GLY A 63 12.65 7.03 -6.85
N MET A 64 12.48 5.72 -6.86
CA MET A 64 11.69 5.04 -5.84
C MET A 64 12.43 5.01 -4.50
N THR A 65 11.67 5.06 -3.41
CA THR A 65 12.19 5.14 -2.05
C THR A 65 11.68 4.02 -1.15
N ALA A 66 10.77 3.18 -1.61
CA ALA A 66 10.21 2.09 -0.82
C ALA A 66 9.88 0.84 -1.65
N ALA A 67 9.94 -0.33 -1.01
CA ALA A 67 9.48 -1.61 -1.53
C ALA A 67 8.34 -2.16 -0.67
N ARG A 68 7.29 -2.69 -1.30
CA ARG A 68 6.22 -3.47 -0.67
C ARG A 68 6.47 -4.94 -0.94
N LEU A 69 6.29 -5.79 0.07
CA LEU A 69 6.62 -7.22 0.02
C LEU A 69 5.49 -8.02 0.65
N ARG A 70 4.84 -8.83 -0.18
CA ARG A 70 3.75 -9.73 0.20
C ARG A 70 4.27 -10.92 0.99
N VAL A 71 3.52 -11.32 2.03
CA VAL A 71 3.76 -12.56 2.78
C VAL A 71 2.52 -13.43 2.83
N TRP A 72 2.70 -14.72 2.54
CA TRP A 72 1.71 -15.78 2.71
C TRP A 72 2.06 -16.62 3.94
N VAL A 73 1.05 -17.32 4.51
CA VAL A 73 1.24 -18.11 5.75
C VAL A 73 1.99 -19.41 5.45
N ASN A 74 1.46 -20.25 4.58
CA ASN A 74 2.08 -21.49 4.14
C ASN A 74 1.96 -21.59 2.61
N PRO A 75 2.82 -20.91 1.82
CA PRO A 75 2.76 -20.98 0.36
C PRO A 75 2.96 -22.42 -0.13
N ALA A 76 2.24 -22.81 -1.20
CA ALA A 76 2.21 -24.17 -1.71
C ALA A 76 3.59 -24.70 -2.16
N ASP A 77 4.48 -23.82 -2.64
CA ASP A 77 5.87 -24.15 -2.99
C ASP A 77 6.83 -24.14 -1.80
N GLY A 78 6.33 -23.74 -0.62
CA GLY A 78 7.07 -23.66 0.63
C GLY A 78 8.11 -22.53 0.70
N TRP A 79 8.31 -21.75 -0.37
CA TRP A 79 9.35 -20.73 -0.41
C TRP A 79 8.85 -19.34 -0.85
N TYR A 80 8.33 -19.20 -2.08
CA TYR A 80 8.00 -17.87 -2.61
C TYR A 80 6.85 -17.23 -1.81
N ASN A 81 7.10 -15.98 -1.37
CA ASN A 81 6.23 -15.25 -0.45
C ASN A 81 6.14 -15.84 0.98
N SER A 82 6.97 -16.84 1.34
CA SER A 82 7.15 -17.24 2.74
C SER A 82 7.84 -16.12 3.54
N TYR A 83 7.84 -16.24 4.87
CA TYR A 83 8.56 -15.26 5.70
C TYR A 83 10.06 -15.21 5.40
N GLN A 84 10.69 -16.36 5.05
CA GLN A 84 12.11 -16.42 4.71
C GLN A 84 12.40 -15.62 3.43
N ASP A 85 11.59 -15.80 2.41
CA ASP A 85 11.69 -15.07 1.13
C ASP A 85 11.46 -13.56 1.34
N VAL A 86 10.47 -13.20 2.14
CA VAL A 86 10.20 -11.80 2.50
C VAL A 86 11.39 -11.17 3.24
N VAL A 87 11.98 -11.88 4.22
CA VAL A 87 13.19 -11.40 4.93
C VAL A 87 14.35 -11.20 3.97
N ALA A 88 14.57 -12.14 3.02
CA ALA A 88 15.63 -12.03 2.03
C ALA A 88 15.44 -10.79 1.14
N LYS A 89 14.23 -10.56 0.62
CA LYS A 89 13.88 -9.38 -0.19
C LYS A 89 13.97 -8.07 0.62
N ALA A 90 13.49 -8.07 1.86
CA ALA A 90 13.55 -6.91 2.75
C ALA A 90 15.00 -6.47 3.03
N LYS A 91 15.92 -7.42 3.22
CA LYS A 91 17.37 -7.13 3.35
C LYS A 91 17.94 -6.50 2.08
N ARG A 92 17.56 -6.99 0.89
CA ARG A 92 17.98 -6.41 -0.40
C ARG A 92 17.43 -4.99 -0.55
N ALA A 93 16.16 -4.77 -0.26
CA ALA A 93 15.55 -3.44 -0.29
C ALA A 93 16.27 -2.45 0.64
N LYS A 94 16.54 -2.86 1.90
CA LYS A 94 17.33 -2.06 2.85
C LYS A 94 18.73 -1.76 2.33
N ALA A 95 19.43 -2.74 1.77
CA ALA A 95 20.77 -2.55 1.21
C ALA A 95 20.80 -1.54 0.05
N ALA A 96 19.71 -1.47 -0.73
CA ALA A 96 19.51 -0.46 -1.77
C ALA A 96 19.06 0.92 -1.22
N GLY A 97 18.89 1.06 0.08
CA GLY A 97 18.42 2.30 0.73
C GLY A 97 16.94 2.58 0.49
N LEU A 98 16.12 1.52 0.39
CA LEU A 98 14.66 1.60 0.30
C LEU A 98 14.02 1.32 1.65
N ASP A 99 12.96 2.05 1.96
CA ASP A 99 12.05 1.72 3.04
C ASP A 99 11.25 0.46 2.70
N VAL A 100 10.69 -0.21 3.70
CA VAL A 100 9.96 -1.47 3.51
C VAL A 100 8.55 -1.36 4.05
N MET A 101 7.59 -1.89 3.28
CA MET A 101 6.24 -2.25 3.71
C MET A 101 6.09 -3.77 3.63
N ILE A 102 5.58 -4.38 4.71
CA ILE A 102 5.24 -5.81 4.72
C ILE A 102 3.73 -5.93 4.55
N ASP A 103 3.32 -6.73 3.56
CA ASP A 103 1.92 -6.95 3.21
C ASP A 103 1.46 -8.36 3.58
N PHE A 104 0.66 -8.48 4.64
CA PHE A 104 0.09 -9.76 5.08
C PHE A 104 -1.19 -10.08 4.34
N HIS A 105 -1.20 -11.17 3.57
CA HIS A 105 -2.42 -11.70 2.98
C HIS A 105 -3.26 -12.52 3.95
N TYR A 106 -2.66 -13.08 5.02
CA TYR A 106 -3.29 -14.05 5.93
C TYR A 106 -3.97 -15.22 5.19
N SER A 107 -3.32 -15.69 4.17
CA SER A 107 -3.73 -16.82 3.32
C SER A 107 -2.48 -17.61 2.91
N ASP A 108 -2.67 -18.82 2.41
CA ASP A 108 -1.59 -19.63 1.81
C ASP A 108 -1.35 -19.23 0.33
N THR A 109 -2.19 -18.35 -0.20
CA THR A 109 -2.17 -17.88 -1.59
C THR A 109 -2.70 -16.44 -1.67
N TRP A 110 -3.16 -16.03 -2.85
CA TRP A 110 -3.73 -14.72 -3.10
C TRP A 110 -4.90 -14.41 -2.17
N ALA A 111 -4.89 -13.21 -1.59
CA ALA A 111 -6.05 -12.57 -1.00
C ALA A 111 -6.40 -11.34 -1.85
N ASP A 112 -7.64 -11.27 -2.32
CA ASP A 112 -8.17 -10.22 -3.17
C ASP A 112 -9.67 -9.98 -2.87
N PRO A 113 -10.37 -9.04 -3.52
CA PRO A 113 -11.78 -8.77 -3.22
C PRO A 113 -12.75 -9.95 -3.39
N ALA A 114 -12.35 -10.98 -4.15
CA ALA A 114 -13.15 -12.19 -4.37
C ALA A 114 -12.67 -13.38 -3.53
N HIS A 115 -11.44 -13.34 -3.04
CA HIS A 115 -10.77 -14.45 -2.37
C HIS A 115 -10.11 -14.00 -1.07
N GLN A 116 -10.73 -14.30 0.06
CA GLN A 116 -10.20 -14.05 1.41
C GLN A 116 -10.16 -15.37 2.19
N THR A 117 -9.56 -16.38 1.54
CA THR A 117 -9.53 -17.75 2.06
C THR A 117 -8.58 -17.88 3.24
N LYS A 118 -9.06 -18.46 4.34
CA LYS A 118 -8.22 -18.80 5.49
C LYS A 118 -7.08 -19.73 5.08
N PRO A 119 -5.88 -19.61 5.68
CA PRO A 119 -4.87 -20.66 5.58
C PRO A 119 -5.45 -22.02 5.92
N SER A 120 -5.03 -23.06 5.21
CA SER A 120 -5.52 -24.43 5.42
C SER A 120 -5.35 -24.89 6.86
N ALA A 121 -4.24 -24.53 7.49
CA ALA A 121 -3.97 -24.82 8.91
C ALA A 121 -4.94 -24.14 9.89
N TRP A 122 -5.67 -23.09 9.46
CA TRP A 122 -6.61 -22.35 10.30
C TRP A 122 -8.08 -22.70 10.00
N SER A 123 -8.34 -23.63 9.08
CA SER A 123 -9.69 -23.94 8.60
C SER A 123 -10.66 -24.35 9.70
N GLY A 124 -10.19 -25.08 10.73
CA GLY A 124 -10.97 -25.53 11.88
C GLY A 124 -10.94 -24.61 13.11
N TYR A 125 -10.30 -23.42 12.99
CA TYR A 125 -10.16 -22.53 14.14
C TYR A 125 -11.47 -21.83 14.49
N SER A 126 -11.75 -21.73 15.81
CA SER A 126 -12.74 -20.80 16.33
C SER A 126 -12.30 -19.35 16.07
N PHE A 127 -13.23 -18.41 16.16
CA PHE A 127 -12.92 -17.00 15.95
C PHE A 127 -11.80 -16.48 16.87
N ASN A 128 -11.79 -16.88 18.16
CA ASN A 128 -10.71 -16.50 19.07
C ASN A 128 -9.37 -17.07 18.63
N GLN A 129 -9.33 -18.31 18.19
CA GLN A 129 -8.11 -18.91 17.64
C GLN A 129 -7.65 -18.21 16.35
N LEU A 130 -8.57 -17.68 15.53
CA LEU A 130 -8.21 -16.88 14.35
C LEU A 130 -7.58 -15.54 14.76
N MET A 131 -8.09 -14.87 15.79
CA MET A 131 -7.47 -13.66 16.33
C MET A 131 -6.04 -13.93 16.83
N ASP A 132 -5.85 -15.01 17.57
CA ASP A 132 -4.54 -15.44 18.05
C ASP A 132 -3.61 -15.81 16.88
N ALA A 133 -4.13 -16.49 15.86
CA ALA A 133 -3.35 -16.86 14.67
C ALA A 133 -2.86 -15.62 13.89
N VAL A 134 -3.71 -14.62 13.70
CA VAL A 134 -3.32 -13.34 13.10
C VAL A 134 -2.23 -12.66 13.94
N TYR A 135 -2.44 -12.57 15.26
CA TYR A 135 -1.45 -11.96 16.16
C TYR A 135 -0.10 -12.70 16.11
N ASN A 136 -0.13 -14.02 16.29
CA ASN A 136 1.07 -14.85 16.36
C ASN A 136 1.84 -14.89 15.02
N THR A 137 1.14 -15.02 13.90
CA THR A 137 1.77 -15.00 12.58
C THR A 137 2.40 -13.63 12.30
N THR A 138 1.71 -12.55 12.62
CA THR A 138 2.23 -11.21 12.43
C THR A 138 3.48 -10.97 13.28
N THR A 139 3.44 -11.31 14.57
CA THR A 139 4.62 -11.17 15.47
C THR A 139 5.77 -12.03 15.00
N PHE A 140 5.51 -13.28 14.60
CA PHE A 140 6.54 -14.21 14.13
C PHE A 140 7.27 -13.66 12.89
N VAL A 141 6.52 -13.25 11.86
CA VAL A 141 7.11 -12.72 10.61
C VAL A 141 7.86 -11.42 10.90
N LEU A 142 7.26 -10.51 11.66
CA LEU A 142 7.89 -9.21 11.96
C LEU A 142 9.14 -9.39 12.84
N GLN A 143 9.16 -10.37 13.76
CA GLN A 143 10.36 -10.69 14.51
C GLN A 143 11.47 -11.21 13.60
N ALA A 144 11.14 -12.10 12.64
CA ALA A 144 12.12 -12.56 11.65
C ALA A 144 12.67 -11.41 10.77
N VAL A 145 11.82 -10.46 10.38
CA VAL A 145 12.25 -9.24 9.68
C VAL A 145 13.21 -8.40 10.55
N LYS A 146 12.88 -8.25 11.84
CA LYS A 146 13.71 -7.54 12.82
C LYS A 146 15.06 -8.21 13.03
N ASP A 147 15.08 -9.53 13.17
CA ASP A 147 16.30 -10.34 13.31
C ASP A 147 17.14 -10.27 12.04
N GLY A 148 16.51 -10.13 10.87
CA GLY A 148 17.15 -9.81 9.60
C GLY A 148 17.74 -8.38 9.53
N GLY A 149 17.58 -7.60 10.59
CA GLY A 149 18.09 -6.24 10.71
C GLY A 149 17.27 -5.19 9.95
N VAL A 150 16.02 -5.48 9.55
CA VAL A 150 15.14 -4.56 8.83
C VAL A 150 14.07 -4.01 9.75
N THR A 151 13.76 -2.71 9.62
CA THR A 151 12.66 -2.06 10.32
C THR A 151 11.67 -1.55 9.28
N PRO A 152 10.51 -2.18 9.09
CA PRO A 152 9.51 -1.71 8.15
C PRO A 152 8.89 -0.39 8.62
N LYS A 153 8.61 0.50 7.69
CA LYS A 153 7.85 1.73 7.97
C LYS A 153 6.35 1.47 8.04
N TRP A 154 5.88 0.49 7.27
CA TRP A 154 4.46 0.14 7.18
C TRP A 154 4.28 -1.36 7.28
N VAL A 155 3.16 -1.75 7.88
CA VAL A 155 2.68 -3.13 7.94
C VAL A 155 1.23 -3.14 7.50
N GLN A 156 0.94 -3.80 6.40
CA GLN A 156 -0.40 -3.96 5.88
C GLN A 156 -1.06 -5.20 6.48
N VAL A 157 -2.21 -5.01 7.11
CA VAL A 157 -2.97 -6.04 7.81
C VAL A 157 -4.14 -6.49 6.93
N GLY A 158 -3.91 -7.54 6.17
CA GLY A 158 -4.80 -8.02 5.11
C GLY A 158 -4.59 -7.30 3.78
N ASN A 159 -4.85 -7.98 2.66
CA ASN A 159 -4.77 -7.43 1.31
C ASN A 159 -6.15 -7.29 0.69
N GLU A 160 -6.45 -6.11 0.12
CA GLU A 160 -7.70 -5.77 -0.57
C GLU A 160 -8.96 -6.20 0.19
N THR A 161 -9.01 -5.93 1.49
CA THR A 161 -10.05 -6.37 2.43
C THR A 161 -11.37 -5.61 2.27
N SER A 162 -11.82 -5.41 1.04
CA SER A 162 -13.02 -4.63 0.69
C SER A 162 -14.33 -5.15 1.26
N ASP A 163 -14.35 -6.44 1.67
CA ASP A 163 -15.41 -7.06 2.47
C ASP A 163 -14.80 -7.93 3.61
N GLY A 164 -13.78 -7.38 4.27
CA GLY A 164 -13.11 -8.08 5.37
C GLY A 164 -12.05 -9.08 4.91
N MET A 165 -11.60 -9.95 5.82
CA MET A 165 -10.57 -10.97 5.57
C MET A 165 -10.91 -12.28 6.29
N LEU A 166 -10.22 -13.38 5.94
CA LEU A 166 -10.41 -14.71 6.59
C LEU A 166 -11.88 -15.18 6.57
N TRP A 167 -12.45 -15.20 5.35
CA TRP A 167 -13.85 -15.57 5.20
C TRP A 167 -14.10 -17.04 5.61
N ASN A 168 -15.32 -17.35 6.18
CA ASN A 168 -16.45 -16.42 6.43
C ASN A 168 -16.36 -15.64 7.76
N ASP A 169 -15.47 -16.03 8.68
CA ASP A 169 -15.43 -15.51 10.05
C ASP A 169 -15.20 -14.00 10.13
N GLY A 170 -14.28 -13.47 9.31
CA GLY A 170 -13.98 -12.05 9.24
C GLY A 170 -14.60 -11.34 8.03
N LYS A 171 -15.65 -11.90 7.41
CA LYS A 171 -16.39 -11.24 6.34
C LYS A 171 -17.16 -10.05 6.88
N ALA A 172 -16.79 -8.84 6.46
CA ALA A 172 -17.32 -7.59 7.04
C ALA A 172 -18.83 -7.44 6.83
N SER A 173 -19.36 -7.82 5.66
CA SER A 173 -20.81 -7.80 5.37
C SER A 173 -21.62 -8.77 6.22
N ALA A 174 -21.02 -9.83 6.73
CA ALA A 174 -21.64 -10.77 7.65
C ALA A 174 -21.46 -10.36 9.12
N ASN A 175 -20.25 -9.90 9.49
CA ASN A 175 -19.93 -9.52 10.85
C ASN A 175 -18.75 -8.49 10.88
N MET A 176 -19.09 -7.24 10.77
CA MET A 176 -18.10 -6.13 10.79
C MET A 176 -17.25 -6.11 12.06
N LYS A 177 -17.83 -6.50 13.20
CA LYS A 177 -17.12 -6.56 14.48
C LYS A 177 -15.97 -7.59 14.44
N ASN A 178 -16.20 -8.75 13.85
CA ASN A 178 -15.16 -9.75 13.69
C ASN A 178 -14.00 -9.23 12.83
N TYR A 179 -14.29 -8.57 11.71
CA TYR A 179 -13.27 -7.97 10.88
C TYR A 179 -12.48 -6.89 11.64
N ALA A 180 -13.15 -6.03 12.41
CA ALA A 180 -12.49 -5.03 13.25
C ALA A 180 -11.55 -5.66 14.29
N TRP A 181 -11.94 -6.78 14.90
CA TRP A 181 -11.13 -7.47 15.89
C TRP A 181 -9.91 -8.19 15.27
N LEU A 182 -10.07 -8.80 14.10
CA LEU A 182 -8.93 -9.34 13.34
C LEU A 182 -7.95 -8.23 12.94
N THR A 183 -8.46 -7.07 12.52
CA THR A 183 -7.63 -5.89 12.24
C THR A 183 -6.85 -5.46 13.49
N ASN A 184 -7.51 -5.42 14.66
CA ASN A 184 -6.85 -5.12 15.93
C ASN A 184 -5.79 -6.15 16.33
N SER A 185 -5.99 -7.43 16.03
CA SER A 185 -4.98 -8.46 16.27
C SER A 185 -3.69 -8.17 15.49
N GLY A 186 -3.79 -7.86 14.21
CA GLY A 186 -2.64 -7.47 13.38
C GLY A 186 -2.02 -6.13 13.81
N TYR A 187 -2.85 -5.15 14.19
CA TYR A 187 -2.39 -3.87 14.73
C TYR A 187 -1.56 -4.05 15.99
N ASN A 188 -2.09 -4.76 16.99
CA ASN A 188 -1.43 -4.99 18.26
C ASN A 188 -0.13 -5.77 18.09
N ALA A 189 -0.12 -6.80 17.24
CA ALA A 189 1.07 -7.57 16.90
C ALA A 189 2.16 -6.69 16.27
N THR A 190 1.77 -5.82 15.33
CA THR A 190 2.69 -4.87 14.70
C THR A 190 3.31 -3.93 15.73
N LYS A 191 2.49 -3.33 16.59
CA LYS A 191 2.95 -2.39 17.61
C LYS A 191 3.82 -3.05 18.69
N ALA A 192 3.61 -4.34 18.96
CA ALA A 192 4.45 -5.11 19.89
C ALA A 192 5.90 -5.27 19.39
N ILE A 193 6.10 -5.46 18.07
CA ILE A 193 7.43 -5.67 17.50
C ILE A 193 8.06 -4.35 17.00
N PHE A 194 7.25 -3.51 16.34
CA PHE A 194 7.66 -2.24 15.75
C PHE A 194 6.68 -1.12 16.15
N PRO A 195 6.82 -0.52 17.34
CA PRO A 195 5.89 0.51 17.83
C PRO A 195 5.73 1.71 16.90
N SER A 196 6.76 2.06 16.12
CA SER A 196 6.77 3.19 15.18
C SER A 196 6.22 2.86 13.79
N ALA A 197 6.11 1.56 13.43
CA ALA A 197 5.56 1.18 12.13
C ALA A 197 4.07 1.54 12.04
N LYS A 198 3.67 2.10 10.89
CA LYS A 198 2.27 2.45 10.64
C LYS A 198 1.51 1.25 10.10
N VAL A 199 0.35 0.99 10.66
CA VAL A 199 -0.52 -0.10 10.27
C VAL A 199 -1.47 0.37 9.18
N VAL A 200 -1.50 -0.37 8.07
CA VAL A 200 -2.25 -0.07 6.86
C VAL A 200 -3.44 -1.01 6.72
N VAL A 201 -4.62 -0.46 6.46
CA VAL A 201 -5.79 -1.20 5.97
C VAL A 201 -5.97 -0.87 4.49
N HIS A 202 -6.00 -1.91 3.66
CA HIS A 202 -5.96 -1.82 2.20
C HIS A 202 -7.24 -2.35 1.56
N LEU A 203 -7.87 -1.53 0.71
CA LEU A 203 -9.04 -1.85 -0.09
C LEU A 203 -8.72 -1.80 -1.58
N ALA A 204 -9.42 -2.61 -2.36
CA ALA A 204 -9.44 -2.48 -3.81
C ALA A 204 -10.22 -1.23 -4.26
N ASN A 205 -10.09 -0.90 -5.55
CA ASN A 205 -10.97 0.03 -6.26
C ASN A 205 -11.06 1.42 -5.62
N CYS A 206 -9.95 2.17 -5.64
CA CYS A 206 -9.86 3.53 -5.11
C CYS A 206 -11.00 4.48 -5.54
N TYR A 207 -11.60 4.25 -6.70
CA TYR A 207 -12.73 5.03 -7.21
C TYR A 207 -14.07 4.75 -6.50
N HIS A 208 -14.16 3.68 -5.70
CA HIS A 208 -15.44 3.22 -5.13
C HIS A 208 -15.67 3.77 -3.72
N ASN A 209 -15.94 5.06 -3.61
CA ASN A 209 -16.11 5.81 -2.34
C ASN A 209 -17.19 5.21 -1.42
N THR A 210 -18.33 4.75 -1.98
CA THR A 210 -19.43 4.19 -1.15
C THR A 210 -18.95 2.98 -0.36
N ASN A 211 -18.20 2.07 -0.97
CA ASN A 211 -17.65 0.91 -0.26
C ASN A 211 -16.59 1.33 0.77
N ALA A 212 -15.73 2.29 0.43
CA ALA A 212 -14.73 2.80 1.36
C ALA A 212 -15.39 3.40 2.62
N ARG A 213 -16.40 4.24 2.45
CA ARG A 213 -17.17 4.79 3.59
C ARG A 213 -17.82 3.71 4.43
N TRP A 214 -18.53 2.78 3.80
CA TRP A 214 -19.20 1.70 4.50
C TRP A 214 -18.22 0.91 5.38
N LEU A 215 -17.07 0.51 4.83
CA LEU A 215 -16.10 -0.29 5.56
C LEU A 215 -15.44 0.50 6.70
N PHE A 216 -14.93 1.72 6.42
CA PHE A 216 -14.23 2.50 7.44
C PHE A 216 -15.16 3.08 8.49
N ASP A 217 -16.43 3.38 8.18
CA ASP A 217 -17.45 3.69 9.18
C ASP A 217 -17.70 2.48 10.10
N GLY A 218 -17.81 1.28 9.50
CA GLY A 218 -17.97 0.05 10.24
C GLY A 218 -16.77 -0.27 11.14
N LEU A 219 -15.55 -0.14 10.64
CA LEU A 219 -14.33 -0.30 11.43
C LEU A 219 -14.28 0.69 12.60
N LYS A 220 -14.58 1.97 12.35
CA LYS A 220 -14.63 3.01 13.38
C LYS A 220 -15.67 2.70 14.45
N ALA A 221 -16.88 2.31 14.05
CA ALA A 221 -17.97 1.97 14.96
C ALA A 221 -17.67 0.75 15.85
N ASN A 222 -16.80 -0.16 15.38
CA ASN A 222 -16.40 -1.37 16.10
C ASN A 222 -14.99 -1.27 16.75
N GLY A 223 -14.43 -0.06 16.86
CA GLY A 223 -13.20 0.20 17.60
C GLY A 223 -11.93 -0.38 16.96
N ALA A 224 -11.89 -0.47 15.63
CA ALA A 224 -10.67 -0.88 14.92
C ALA A 224 -9.58 0.18 15.00
N SER A 225 -8.36 -0.27 15.18
CA SER A 225 -7.14 0.54 15.20
C SER A 225 -6.37 0.34 13.88
N TYR A 226 -6.03 1.43 13.23
CA TYR A 226 -5.15 1.50 12.04
C TYR A 226 -4.63 2.93 11.88
N ASP A 227 -3.53 3.08 11.16
CA ASP A 227 -2.88 4.38 10.99
C ASP A 227 -3.13 4.96 9.59
N VAL A 228 -3.20 4.11 8.56
CA VAL A 228 -3.24 4.47 7.14
C VAL A 228 -4.38 3.75 6.43
N ILE A 229 -5.08 4.48 5.57
CA ILE A 229 -6.07 3.98 4.61
C ILE A 229 -5.39 3.84 3.25
N ALA A 230 -5.43 2.64 2.67
CA ALA A 230 -4.80 2.38 1.38
C ALA A 230 -5.76 1.80 0.35
N PHE A 231 -5.44 2.04 -0.93
CA PHE A 231 -6.24 1.56 -2.05
C PHE A 231 -5.41 1.02 -3.19
N SER A 232 -5.97 0.06 -3.94
CA SER A 232 -5.54 -0.26 -5.30
C SER A 232 -6.23 0.66 -6.30
N ASN A 233 -5.48 1.12 -7.31
CA ASN A 233 -6.00 1.92 -8.41
C ASN A 233 -5.51 1.37 -9.76
N TYR A 234 -6.35 0.62 -10.46
CA TYR A 234 -6.08 0.07 -11.79
C TYR A 234 -6.94 0.79 -12.82
N PRO A 235 -6.55 2.02 -13.25
CA PRO A 235 -7.44 2.93 -13.95
C PRO A 235 -7.82 2.49 -15.37
N THR A 236 -7.09 1.56 -15.94
CA THR A 236 -7.40 0.97 -17.26
C THR A 236 -8.31 -0.25 -17.19
N ASN A 237 -8.59 -0.77 -16.00
CA ASN A 237 -9.38 -1.99 -15.82
C ASN A 237 -10.86 -1.73 -15.51
N VAL A 238 -11.29 -0.46 -15.50
CA VAL A 238 -12.68 -0.09 -15.20
C VAL A 238 -13.47 0.05 -16.50
N SER A 239 -14.30 -0.94 -16.76
CA SER A 239 -15.13 -0.96 -17.98
C SER A 239 -16.04 0.27 -18.06
N GLY A 240 -16.13 0.87 -19.27
CA GLY A 240 -17.00 2.02 -19.51
C GLY A 240 -16.48 3.36 -18.97
N SER A 241 -15.31 3.39 -18.34
CA SER A 241 -14.71 4.62 -17.81
C SER A 241 -13.35 4.91 -18.43
N SER A 242 -13.04 6.20 -18.64
CA SER A 242 -11.69 6.60 -19.02
C SER A 242 -10.77 6.55 -17.78
N TRP A 243 -9.47 6.34 -18.02
CA TRP A 243 -8.49 6.37 -16.90
C TRP A 243 -8.46 7.73 -16.19
N GLN A 244 -8.73 8.84 -16.90
CA GLN A 244 -8.81 10.17 -16.31
C GLN A 244 -9.97 10.26 -15.30
N THR A 245 -11.12 9.70 -15.67
CA THR A 245 -12.29 9.63 -14.78
C THR A 245 -11.96 8.81 -13.52
N VAL A 246 -11.37 7.63 -13.70
CA VAL A 246 -11.02 6.73 -12.58
C VAL A 246 -10.01 7.39 -11.63
N ASN A 247 -8.92 8.00 -12.16
CA ASN A 247 -7.96 8.73 -11.34
C ASN A 247 -8.60 9.92 -10.60
N SER A 248 -9.55 10.62 -11.23
CA SER A 248 -10.24 11.76 -10.61
C SER A 248 -11.21 11.31 -9.52
N GLN A 249 -11.91 10.20 -9.71
CA GLN A 249 -12.76 9.59 -8.68
C GLN A 249 -11.92 9.08 -7.50
N CYS A 250 -10.76 8.47 -7.76
CA CYS A 250 -9.81 8.08 -6.74
C CYS A 250 -9.32 9.29 -5.93
N LEU A 251 -8.92 10.38 -6.59
CA LEU A 251 -8.56 11.64 -5.89
C LEU A 251 -9.67 12.12 -4.97
N SER A 252 -10.92 12.13 -5.46
CA SER A 252 -12.08 12.54 -4.67
C SER A 252 -12.29 11.65 -3.44
N ASN A 253 -12.13 10.32 -3.61
CA ASN A 253 -12.22 9.36 -2.52
C ASN A 253 -11.12 9.57 -1.47
N LEU A 254 -9.86 9.76 -1.90
CA LEU A 254 -8.75 10.00 -0.98
C LEU A 254 -8.96 11.27 -0.13
N ASN A 255 -9.42 12.35 -0.74
CA ASN A 255 -9.77 13.58 0.00
C ASN A 255 -10.90 13.36 1.00
N ASP A 256 -11.92 12.59 0.62
CA ASP A 256 -13.03 12.23 1.51
C ASP A 256 -12.55 11.39 2.71
N MET A 257 -11.67 10.39 2.46
CA MET A 257 -11.10 9.56 3.55
C MET A 257 -10.29 10.42 4.54
N VAL A 258 -9.47 11.33 4.04
CA VAL A 258 -8.73 12.28 4.90
C VAL A 258 -9.67 13.15 5.71
N SER A 259 -10.68 13.74 5.06
CA SER A 259 -11.65 14.62 5.72
C SER A 259 -12.47 13.89 6.79
N ARG A 260 -12.95 12.67 6.47
CA ARG A 260 -13.88 11.91 7.31
C ARG A 260 -13.21 11.21 8.48
N TYR A 261 -12.00 10.68 8.28
CA TYR A 261 -11.32 9.83 9.27
C TYR A 261 -10.06 10.48 9.85
N GLY A 262 -9.55 11.54 9.25
CA GLY A 262 -8.34 12.23 9.71
C GLY A 262 -7.06 11.38 9.57
N LYS A 263 -7.12 10.27 8.83
CA LYS A 263 -6.01 9.33 8.63
C LYS A 263 -5.12 9.72 7.46
N GLU A 264 -3.89 9.20 7.46
CA GLU A 264 -3.05 9.21 6.27
C GLU A 264 -3.63 8.30 5.19
N VAL A 265 -3.36 8.60 3.94
CA VAL A 265 -3.83 7.81 2.80
C VAL A 265 -2.69 7.47 1.84
N MET A 266 -2.80 6.33 1.14
CA MET A 266 -1.86 5.93 0.09
C MET A 266 -2.54 5.14 -1.03
N ILE A 267 -1.86 5.06 -2.16
CA ILE A 267 -2.13 4.08 -3.20
C ILE A 267 -1.16 2.92 -2.99
N ALA A 268 -1.64 1.81 -2.43
CA ALA A 268 -0.82 0.63 -2.18
C ALA A 268 -0.52 -0.17 -3.45
N GLU A 269 -1.38 -0.01 -4.47
CA GLU A 269 -1.19 -0.64 -5.77
C GLU A 269 -1.66 0.26 -6.91
N ILE A 270 -0.82 0.38 -7.94
CA ILE A 270 -1.19 0.91 -9.26
C ILE A 270 -0.52 0.05 -10.32
N GLY A 271 -1.20 -0.18 -11.42
CA GLY A 271 -0.68 -0.91 -12.58
C GLY A 271 -1.38 -0.49 -13.87
N VAL A 272 -0.65 -0.54 -14.98
CA VAL A 272 -1.12 -0.21 -16.32
C VAL A 272 -0.51 -1.21 -17.29
N PRO A 273 -1.21 -1.65 -18.37
CA PRO A 273 -0.64 -2.57 -19.35
C PRO A 273 0.74 -2.11 -19.82
N TRP A 274 1.70 -3.03 -19.82
CA TRP A 274 3.13 -2.77 -20.09
C TRP A 274 3.38 -2.10 -21.46
N ASP A 275 2.53 -2.40 -22.45
CA ASP A 275 2.57 -1.90 -23.83
C ASP A 275 1.68 -0.67 -24.06
N ASN A 276 1.00 -0.19 -23.03
CA ASN A 276 0.17 1.02 -23.16
C ASN A 276 1.06 2.25 -23.36
N THR A 277 0.94 2.89 -24.50
CA THR A 277 1.75 4.08 -24.85
C THR A 277 1.53 5.26 -23.91
N SER A 278 0.41 5.30 -23.21
CA SER A 278 0.08 6.32 -22.19
C SER A 278 0.43 5.92 -20.76
N ALA A 279 1.02 4.73 -20.52
CA ALA A 279 1.25 4.20 -19.16
C ALA A 279 1.99 5.20 -18.26
N LYS A 280 3.06 5.83 -18.74
CA LYS A 280 3.77 6.88 -18.00
C LYS A 280 2.86 8.04 -17.63
N THR A 281 2.05 8.53 -18.57
CA THR A 281 1.13 9.66 -18.33
C THR A 281 0.06 9.31 -17.30
N ILE A 282 -0.50 8.10 -17.37
CA ILE A 282 -1.54 7.61 -16.46
C ILE A 282 -1.02 7.55 -15.02
N VAL A 283 0.17 7.00 -14.83
CA VAL A 283 0.80 6.89 -13.51
C VAL A 283 1.24 8.25 -12.98
N ALA A 284 1.85 9.08 -13.83
CA ALA A 284 2.28 10.44 -13.46
C ALA A 284 1.09 11.33 -13.07
N ASP A 285 -0.06 11.21 -13.74
CA ASP A 285 -1.30 11.90 -13.39
C ASP A 285 -1.76 11.53 -11.98
N MET A 286 -1.75 10.21 -11.65
CA MET A 286 -2.14 9.77 -10.30
C MET A 286 -1.14 10.26 -9.23
N ILE A 287 0.17 10.23 -9.50
CA ILE A 287 1.19 10.77 -8.60
C ILE A 287 0.95 12.27 -8.35
N THR A 288 0.68 13.04 -9.42
CA THR A 288 0.41 14.47 -9.33
C THR A 288 -0.86 14.75 -8.50
N LYS A 289 -1.94 14.03 -8.77
CA LYS A 289 -3.20 14.12 -8.02
C LYS A 289 -2.99 13.78 -6.54
N LEU A 290 -2.29 12.69 -6.26
CA LEU A 290 -1.98 12.26 -4.89
C LEU A 290 -1.20 13.35 -4.14
N GLY A 291 -0.27 14.05 -4.81
CA GLY A 291 0.49 15.15 -4.25
C GLY A 291 -0.35 16.35 -3.79
N THR A 292 -1.61 16.45 -4.21
CA THR A 292 -2.55 17.50 -3.76
C THR A 292 -3.34 17.11 -2.50
N VAL A 293 -3.29 15.84 -2.09
CA VAL A 293 -4.03 15.34 -0.91
C VAL A 293 -3.22 15.57 0.35
N SER A 294 -3.76 16.30 1.32
CA SER A 294 -3.04 16.84 2.49
C SER A 294 -2.36 15.80 3.38
N LYS A 295 -2.86 14.57 3.40
CA LYS A 295 -2.30 13.45 4.21
C LYS A 295 -1.89 12.26 3.35
N ALA A 296 -1.68 12.48 2.06
CA ALA A 296 -1.13 11.42 1.22
C ALA A 296 0.33 11.14 1.55
N ILE A 297 0.68 9.88 1.67
CA ILE A 297 2.04 9.47 2.06
C ILE A 297 2.79 8.73 0.96
N GLY A 298 2.12 8.12 -0.02
CA GLY A 298 2.85 7.44 -1.09
C GLY A 298 1.99 6.65 -2.07
N ILE A 299 2.68 6.13 -3.08
CA ILE A 299 2.13 5.29 -4.15
C ILE A 299 3.10 4.17 -4.49
N PHE A 300 2.57 2.96 -4.70
CA PHE A 300 3.34 1.76 -5.05
C PHE A 300 2.85 1.17 -6.37
N TYR A 301 3.77 0.95 -7.32
CA TYR A 301 3.45 0.19 -8.53
C TYR A 301 3.44 -1.31 -8.18
N TRP A 302 2.41 -2.04 -8.63
CA TRP A 302 2.30 -3.46 -8.33
C TRP A 302 3.03 -4.30 -9.37
N GLU A 303 4.02 -5.07 -8.90
CA GLU A 303 4.85 -6.03 -9.66
C GLU A 303 5.42 -5.45 -10.98
N PRO A 304 6.08 -4.27 -10.94
CA PRO A 304 6.63 -3.68 -12.16
C PRO A 304 7.72 -4.52 -12.81
N GLU A 305 8.38 -5.41 -12.06
CA GLU A 305 9.43 -6.29 -12.54
C GLU A 305 8.91 -7.47 -13.36
N ALA A 306 7.61 -7.73 -13.32
CA ALA A 306 6.98 -8.79 -14.10
C ALA A 306 7.07 -8.51 -15.60
N ARG A 307 7.55 -9.51 -16.36
CA ARG A 307 7.52 -9.49 -17.82
C ARG A 307 6.11 -9.75 -18.33
N PRO A 308 5.80 -9.34 -19.57
CA PRO A 308 4.52 -9.63 -20.19
C PRO A 308 4.15 -11.11 -20.12
N GLY A 309 2.99 -11.40 -19.55
CA GLY A 309 2.47 -12.76 -19.45
C GLY A 309 3.05 -13.59 -18.29
N TRP A 310 3.92 -13.05 -17.43
CA TRP A 310 4.33 -13.74 -16.22
C TRP A 310 3.11 -14.13 -15.37
N LYS A 311 2.86 -15.44 -15.23
CA LYS A 311 1.64 -15.98 -14.57
C LYS A 311 0.32 -15.35 -15.06
N GLY A 312 0.28 -14.96 -16.33
CA GLY A 312 -0.88 -14.29 -16.94
C GLY A 312 -1.00 -12.79 -16.66
N TYR A 313 -0.08 -12.21 -15.88
CA TYR A 313 -0.08 -10.77 -15.58
C TYR A 313 0.41 -9.93 -16.75
N THR A 314 -0.29 -8.84 -17.03
CA THR A 314 -0.01 -7.96 -18.17
C THR A 314 0.23 -6.49 -17.79
N LEU A 315 0.13 -6.16 -16.49
CA LEU A 315 0.23 -4.79 -16.00
C LEU A 315 1.63 -4.48 -15.40
N GLY A 316 2.64 -5.32 -15.68
CA GLY A 316 4.02 -5.07 -15.29
C GLY A 316 4.61 -3.84 -15.99
N ALA A 317 5.88 -3.57 -15.78
CA ALA A 317 6.56 -2.41 -16.35
C ALA A 317 7.89 -2.77 -17.04
N MET A 318 8.13 -4.05 -17.29
CA MET A 318 9.24 -4.55 -18.11
C MET A 318 8.72 -4.95 -19.49
N ASP A 319 9.58 -4.84 -20.49
CA ASP A 319 9.32 -5.44 -21.80
C ASP A 319 9.64 -6.97 -21.80
N SER A 320 9.43 -7.62 -22.93
CA SER A 320 9.69 -9.06 -23.09
C SER A 320 11.16 -9.47 -22.83
N ASN A 321 12.10 -8.54 -22.93
CA ASN A 321 13.52 -8.76 -22.64
C ASN A 321 13.90 -8.45 -21.20
N GLY A 322 12.94 -8.03 -20.35
CA GLY A 322 13.17 -7.63 -18.97
C GLY A 322 13.77 -6.23 -18.82
N LYS A 323 13.67 -5.39 -19.88
CA LYS A 323 14.12 -4.00 -19.83
C LYS A 323 12.97 -3.11 -19.32
N ALA A 324 13.30 -2.20 -18.41
CA ALA A 324 12.37 -1.23 -17.87
C ALA A 324 11.75 -0.35 -18.96
N THR A 325 10.41 -0.28 -19.01
CA THR A 325 9.66 0.54 -19.98
C THR A 325 9.59 2.01 -19.53
N ALA A 326 8.97 2.86 -20.36
CA ALA A 326 8.86 4.29 -20.09
C ALA A 326 8.04 4.62 -18.83
N VAL A 327 7.19 3.71 -18.34
CA VAL A 327 6.38 3.94 -17.15
C VAL A 327 7.24 4.17 -15.89
N TRP A 328 8.42 3.57 -15.82
CA TRP A 328 9.36 3.80 -14.72
C TRP A 328 9.78 5.29 -14.57
N ASP A 329 9.78 6.04 -15.67
CA ASP A 329 10.14 7.47 -15.63
C ASP A 329 9.06 8.34 -14.93
N ALA A 330 7.88 7.81 -14.63
CA ALA A 330 6.85 8.50 -13.84
C ALA A 330 7.26 8.68 -12.37
N PHE A 331 8.24 7.91 -11.90
CA PHE A 331 8.70 7.91 -10.51
C PHE A 331 9.93 8.81 -10.27
N LYS A 332 10.50 9.37 -11.30
CA LYS A 332 11.61 10.36 -11.21
C LYS A 332 11.19 11.68 -10.58
#